data_1399d8b32af7d524fb458563ac5bd720
#
_entry.id   1399d8b32af7d524fb458563ac5bd720
#
_cell.length_a   1.000
_cell.length_b   1.000
_cell.length_c   1.000
_cell.angle_alpha   90.00
_cell.angle_beta   90.00
_cell.angle_gamma   90.00
#
_symmetry.space_group_name_H-M   'P 1'
#
loop_
_entity.id
_entity.type
_entity.pdbx_description
1 polymer ?
#
loop_
_entity_poly.entity_id
_entity_poly.type
_entity_poly.pdbx_seq_one_letter_code
_entity_poly.pdbx_strand_id
1 'polypeptide(L)'
;AVVGMDGKQSEVGESNGRSGKSLLGELMRHVTPTVYIPGKRQDIFSDQFIWNDVQENTKIVFIDDVLLNFNFEFLFPNITGDWSVNHKGEGRFTIPFSRSAKIYIATNHALKGSGSSFNDRQWLLAFSDFYNDSHKPVDDFGTLFFSEWDFDPWNLTWNLLANCIQLYLQFGVIQAPGERLEQRKLRQEMGETLISWADEYL
;
A
#
# COMPACT_ATOMS: atom_id res chain seq x y z
N ALA A 1 5.69 -5.36 -4.78
CA ALA A 1 4.58 -4.86 -3.94
C ALA A 1 4.17 -3.46 -4.37
N VAL A 2 2.89 -3.13 -4.22
CA VAL A 2 2.39 -1.76 -4.37
C VAL A 2 2.43 -1.11 -2.99
N VAL A 3 3.01 0.10 -2.89
CA VAL A 3 3.16 0.83 -1.64
C VAL A 3 2.48 2.19 -1.77
N GLY A 4 1.34 2.33 -1.08
CA GLY A 4 0.60 3.59 -0.98
C GLY A 4 1.15 4.45 0.16
N MET A 5 1.53 5.69 -0.15
CA MET A 5 2.05 6.64 0.83
C MET A 5 1.53 8.05 0.57
N ASP A 6 1.60 8.92 1.57
CA ASP A 6 1.21 10.32 1.39
C ASP A 6 2.19 11.06 0.48
N GLY A 7 1.69 11.89 -0.41
CA GLY A 7 2.50 12.68 -1.34
C GLY A 7 3.26 13.83 -0.67
N LYS A 8 2.77 14.34 0.46
CA LYS A 8 3.45 15.35 1.27
C LYS A 8 3.80 14.76 2.65
N GLN A 9 4.93 15.14 3.18
CA GLN A 9 5.29 14.90 4.56
C GLN A 9 4.83 16.11 5.37
N SER A 10 4.10 15.88 6.47
CA SER A 10 3.93 16.90 7.50
C SER A 10 5.25 17.10 8.24
N GLU A 11 5.34 18.21 8.96
CA GLU A 11 6.47 18.52 9.83
C GLU A 11 6.80 17.35 10.76
N VAL A 12 8.06 17.27 11.18
CA VAL A 12 8.59 16.15 11.98
C VAL A 12 7.67 15.88 13.18
N GLY A 13 6.99 14.73 13.14
CA GLY A 13 6.14 14.24 14.23
C GLY A 13 4.64 14.22 13.97
N GLU A 14 4.14 14.84 12.89
CA GLU A 14 2.72 14.74 12.52
C GLU A 14 2.49 13.68 11.44
N SER A 15 1.65 12.71 11.74
CA SER A 15 1.18 11.74 10.75
C SER A 15 -0.01 12.34 10.00
N ASN A 16 0.20 12.80 8.77
CA ASN A 16 -0.89 13.15 7.86
C ASN A 16 -1.56 11.88 7.36
N GLY A 17 -2.44 11.31 8.18
CA GLY A 17 -3.35 10.26 7.77
C GLY A 17 -4.49 10.81 6.89
N ARG A 18 -5.41 9.91 6.48
CA ARG A 18 -6.68 10.24 5.80
C ARG A 18 -6.60 10.63 4.33
N SER A 19 -5.47 10.44 3.67
CA SER A 19 -5.30 10.68 2.22
C SER A 19 -5.99 9.62 1.32
N GLY A 20 -6.61 8.57 1.90
CA GLY A 20 -7.32 7.52 1.15
C GLY A 20 -6.53 6.24 0.89
N LYS A 21 -5.29 6.11 1.37
CA LYS A 21 -4.47 4.88 1.21
C LYS A 21 -5.20 3.62 1.66
N SER A 22 -5.71 3.63 2.88
CA SER A 22 -6.45 2.49 3.44
C SER A 22 -7.80 2.29 2.73
N LEU A 23 -8.43 3.34 2.19
CA LEU A 23 -9.65 3.22 1.38
C LEU A 23 -9.40 2.40 0.10
N LEU A 24 -8.25 2.56 -0.55
CA LEU A 24 -7.90 1.71 -1.70
C LEU A 24 -7.76 0.25 -1.29
N GLY A 25 -7.14 -0.02 -0.14
CA GLY A 25 -7.06 -1.38 0.43
C GLY A 25 -8.43 -1.96 0.75
N GLU A 26 -9.31 -1.16 1.36
CA GLU A 26 -10.69 -1.57 1.64
C GLU A 26 -11.49 -1.82 0.36
N LEU A 27 -11.35 -0.99 -0.68
CA LEU A 27 -11.95 -1.26 -1.98
C LEU A 27 -11.54 -2.64 -2.50
N MET A 28 -10.24 -2.98 -2.40
CA MET A 28 -9.76 -4.30 -2.85
C MET A 28 -10.42 -5.44 -2.06
N ARG A 29 -10.68 -5.27 -0.76
CA ARG A 29 -11.38 -6.26 0.07
C ARG A 29 -12.82 -6.49 -0.38
N HIS A 30 -13.49 -5.48 -0.93
CA HIS A 30 -14.85 -5.61 -1.45
C HIS A 30 -14.91 -6.26 -2.83
N VAL A 31 -13.87 -6.12 -3.65
CA VAL A 31 -13.93 -6.53 -5.06
C VAL A 31 -13.15 -7.82 -5.37
N THR A 32 -12.27 -8.27 -4.46
CA THR A 32 -11.46 -9.47 -4.69
C THR A 32 -11.07 -10.15 -3.38
N PRO A 33 -10.82 -11.47 -3.36
CA PRO A 33 -10.34 -12.18 -2.18
C PRO A 33 -9.05 -11.54 -1.65
N THR A 34 -9.17 -10.85 -0.52
CA THR A 34 -8.09 -10.06 0.10
C THR A 34 -7.92 -10.45 1.56
N VAL A 35 -6.69 -10.74 1.96
CA VAL A 35 -6.31 -10.93 3.37
C VAL A 35 -5.79 -9.61 3.92
N TYR A 36 -6.32 -9.22 5.09
CA TYR A 36 -5.93 -8.00 5.79
C TYR A 36 -4.97 -8.31 6.93
N ILE A 37 -3.86 -7.57 7.01
CA ILE A 37 -2.87 -7.68 8.08
C ILE A 37 -2.61 -6.29 8.67
N PRO A 38 -2.84 -6.08 9.98
CA PRO A 38 -2.47 -4.83 10.63
C PRO A 38 -0.94 -4.68 10.64
N GLY A 39 -0.41 -3.64 9.99
CA GLY A 39 1.03 -3.41 9.86
C GLY A 39 1.73 -2.98 11.15
N LYS A 40 0.95 -2.56 12.16
CA LYS A 40 1.44 -2.20 13.50
C LYS A 40 1.58 -3.40 14.45
N ARG A 41 1.25 -4.62 14.03
CA ARG A 41 1.45 -5.82 14.87
C ARG A 41 2.92 -5.94 15.30
N GLN A 42 3.15 -6.16 16.60
CA GLN A 42 4.50 -6.29 17.12
C GLN A 42 5.19 -7.58 16.67
N ASP A 43 4.41 -8.63 16.42
CA ASP A 43 4.86 -9.96 16.02
C ASP A 43 4.88 -10.20 14.50
N ILE A 44 4.66 -9.16 13.68
CA ILE A 44 4.52 -9.27 12.22
C ILE A 44 5.68 -9.99 11.54
N PHE A 45 6.89 -9.89 12.08
CA PHE A 45 8.09 -10.53 11.52
C PHE A 45 8.44 -11.87 12.18
N SER A 46 7.84 -12.19 13.32
CA SER A 46 8.15 -13.39 14.11
C SER A 46 7.05 -14.42 14.16
N ASP A 47 5.82 -14.05 13.75
CA ASP A 47 4.69 -14.96 13.72
C ASP A 47 4.82 -15.93 12.54
N GLN A 48 5.09 -17.20 12.81
CA GLN A 48 5.15 -18.24 11.81
C GLN A 48 3.82 -18.48 11.07
N PHE A 49 2.72 -17.96 11.59
CA PHE A 49 1.37 -18.05 11.05
C PHE A 49 0.86 -16.73 10.47
N ILE A 50 1.76 -15.79 10.20
CA ILE A 50 1.39 -14.47 9.64
C ILE A 50 0.55 -14.59 8.36
N TRP A 51 0.75 -15.65 7.59
CA TRP A 51 0.04 -15.95 6.34
C TRP A 51 -1.10 -16.97 6.53
N ASN A 52 -1.52 -17.27 7.79
CA ASN A 52 -2.51 -18.30 8.07
C ASN A 52 -3.82 -18.14 7.28
N ASP A 53 -4.25 -16.92 7.03
CA ASP A 53 -5.51 -16.63 6.33
C ASP A 53 -5.38 -16.62 4.80
N VAL A 54 -4.14 -16.76 4.29
CA VAL A 54 -3.87 -16.78 2.84
C VAL A 54 -4.25 -18.15 2.28
N GLN A 55 -5.09 -18.16 1.24
CA GLN A 55 -5.56 -19.33 0.53
C GLN A 55 -5.10 -19.27 -0.94
N GLU A 56 -5.25 -20.36 -1.69
CA GLU A 56 -4.90 -20.39 -3.12
C GLU A 56 -5.70 -19.37 -3.97
N ASN A 57 -6.89 -19.01 -3.55
CA ASN A 57 -7.73 -18.03 -4.22
C ASN A 57 -7.46 -16.59 -3.77
N THR A 58 -6.64 -16.36 -2.74
CA THR A 58 -6.27 -15.02 -2.30
C THR A 58 -5.56 -14.28 -3.43
N LYS A 59 -6.03 -13.06 -3.74
CA LYS A 59 -5.46 -12.24 -4.80
C LYS A 59 -4.60 -11.11 -4.26
N ILE A 60 -4.96 -10.59 -3.10
CA ILE A 60 -4.25 -9.47 -2.47
C ILE A 60 -4.01 -9.81 -0.99
N VAL A 61 -2.83 -9.45 -0.52
CA VAL A 61 -2.54 -9.28 0.90
C VAL A 61 -2.37 -7.79 1.16
N PHE A 62 -3.27 -7.24 1.94
CA PHE A 62 -3.26 -5.83 2.31
C PHE A 62 -2.66 -5.66 3.71
N ILE A 63 -1.47 -5.04 3.79
CA ILE A 63 -0.78 -4.72 5.04
C ILE A 63 -0.98 -3.23 5.31
N ASP A 64 -1.80 -2.91 6.30
CA ASP A 64 -2.26 -1.55 6.56
C ASP A 64 -1.47 -0.89 7.70
N ASP A 65 -1.16 0.38 7.51
CA ASP A 65 -0.58 1.27 8.52
C ASP A 65 0.75 0.77 9.09
N VAL A 66 1.69 0.40 8.20
CA VAL A 66 3.02 -0.06 8.65
C VAL A 66 3.84 1.09 9.22
N LEU A 67 4.64 0.76 10.23
CA LEU A 67 5.48 1.71 10.96
C LEU A 67 6.74 2.10 10.17
N LEU A 68 7.38 3.20 10.58
CA LEU A 68 8.63 3.71 10.00
C LEU A 68 9.76 2.67 9.95
N ASN A 69 9.81 1.75 10.90
CA ASN A 69 10.82 0.70 11.01
C ASN A 69 10.39 -0.64 10.42
N PHE A 70 9.33 -0.65 9.59
CA PHE A 70 8.87 -1.87 8.93
C PHE A 70 9.97 -2.45 8.05
N ASN A 71 10.34 -3.70 8.30
CA ASN A 71 11.33 -4.42 7.50
C ASN A 71 10.69 -4.92 6.20
N PHE A 72 10.80 -4.13 5.13
CA PHE A 72 10.24 -4.49 3.83
C PHE A 72 10.93 -5.72 3.20
N GLU A 73 12.19 -5.98 3.53
CA GLU A 73 12.93 -7.14 3.00
C GLU A 73 12.33 -8.48 3.46
N PHE A 74 11.62 -8.49 4.59
CA PHE A 74 10.84 -9.64 5.04
C PHE A 74 9.87 -10.15 3.97
N LEU A 75 9.36 -9.26 3.11
CA LEU A 75 8.40 -9.59 2.06
C LEU A 75 9.05 -10.04 0.74
N PHE A 76 10.37 -9.94 0.60
CA PHE A 76 11.05 -10.26 -0.66
C PHE A 76 10.75 -11.66 -1.18
N PRO A 77 10.79 -12.71 -0.36
CA PRO A 77 10.43 -14.05 -0.82
C PRO A 77 9.01 -14.13 -1.39
N ASN A 78 8.06 -13.42 -0.77
CA ASN A 78 6.66 -13.41 -1.18
C ASN A 78 6.40 -12.55 -2.44
N ILE A 79 7.26 -11.54 -2.71
CA ILE A 79 7.13 -10.67 -3.88
C ILE A 79 7.63 -11.34 -5.15
N THR A 80 8.64 -12.20 -5.05
CA THR A 80 9.37 -12.75 -6.21
C THR A 80 9.37 -14.27 -6.31
N GLY A 81 8.80 -14.97 -5.35
CA GLY A 81 8.81 -16.43 -5.29
C GLY A 81 7.46 -17.05 -4.92
N ASP A 82 7.49 -18.36 -4.79
CA ASP A 82 6.36 -19.13 -4.30
C ASP A 82 6.06 -18.78 -2.85
N TRP A 83 4.79 -18.79 -2.47
CA TRP A 83 4.38 -18.54 -1.10
C TRP A 83 4.33 -19.83 -0.31
N SER A 84 5.11 -19.91 0.75
CA SER A 84 5.01 -20.97 1.74
C SER A 84 4.07 -20.51 2.85
N VAL A 85 2.88 -21.08 2.91
CA VAL A 85 1.84 -20.76 3.88
C VAL A 85 1.77 -21.84 4.93
N ASN A 86 1.72 -21.45 6.20
CA ASN A 86 1.61 -22.35 7.33
C ASN A 86 0.25 -22.15 8.00
N HIS A 87 -0.68 -23.08 7.79
CA HIS A 87 -1.98 -23.04 8.42
C HIS A 87 -1.92 -23.69 9.81
N LYS A 88 -2.55 -23.04 10.76
CA LYS A 88 -2.63 -23.54 12.14
C LYS A 88 -3.47 -24.82 12.17
N GLY A 89 -2.82 -25.94 12.49
CA GLY A 89 -3.48 -27.27 12.58
C GLY A 89 -3.52 -28.06 11.28
N GLU A 90 -3.17 -27.49 10.12
CA GLU A 90 -3.25 -28.17 8.81
C GLU A 90 -1.88 -28.41 8.17
N GLY A 91 -0.82 -27.79 8.72
CA GLY A 91 0.52 -27.90 8.16
C GLY A 91 0.83 -26.85 7.09
N ARG A 92 1.95 -27.06 6.41
CA ARG A 92 2.49 -26.12 5.41
C ARG A 92 2.09 -26.55 4.01
N PHE A 93 1.68 -25.59 3.17
CA PHE A 93 1.51 -25.77 1.74
C PHE A 93 2.18 -24.65 0.95
N THR A 94 2.35 -24.84 -0.35
CA THR A 94 3.01 -23.90 -1.24
C THR A 94 2.07 -23.42 -2.33
N ILE A 95 1.96 -22.09 -2.49
CA ILE A 95 1.24 -21.48 -3.60
C ILE A 95 2.27 -21.05 -4.64
N PRO A 96 2.23 -21.57 -5.88
CA PRO A 96 3.14 -21.17 -6.94
C PRO A 96 3.06 -19.67 -7.22
N PHE A 97 4.19 -19.03 -7.54
CA PHE A 97 4.29 -17.58 -7.81
C PHE A 97 3.26 -17.09 -8.83
N SER A 98 2.99 -17.88 -9.87
CA SER A 98 1.99 -17.53 -10.91
C SER A 98 0.57 -17.36 -10.38
N ARG A 99 0.24 -17.98 -9.23
CA ARG A 99 -1.06 -17.90 -8.55
C ARG A 99 -1.02 -17.14 -7.23
N SER A 100 0.17 -16.73 -6.79
CA SER A 100 0.38 -16.08 -5.51
C SER A 100 -0.30 -14.70 -5.43
N ALA A 101 -0.74 -14.35 -4.24
CA ALA A 101 -1.28 -13.03 -3.94
C ALA A 101 -0.26 -11.91 -4.22
N LYS A 102 -0.76 -10.73 -4.59
CA LYS A 102 0.04 -9.50 -4.68
C LYS A 102 -0.09 -8.71 -3.38
N ILE A 103 0.97 -8.01 -3.01
CA ILE A 103 1.01 -7.27 -1.74
C ILE A 103 0.71 -5.80 -1.99
N TYR A 104 -0.25 -5.26 -1.24
CA TYR A 104 -0.48 -3.84 -1.10
C TYR A 104 -0.15 -3.40 0.32
N ILE A 105 0.65 -2.35 0.45
CA ILE A 105 1.07 -1.76 1.73
C ILE A 105 0.56 -0.34 1.80
N ALA A 106 -0.11 0.04 2.88
CA ALA A 106 -0.41 1.43 3.19
C ALA A 106 0.50 1.91 4.33
N THR A 107 1.12 3.07 4.15
CA THR A 107 2.05 3.63 5.12
C THR A 107 2.06 5.15 5.09
N ASN A 108 2.36 5.75 6.24
CA ASN A 108 2.63 7.19 6.38
C ASN A 108 4.12 7.51 6.20
N HIS A 109 4.96 6.50 6.00
CA HIS A 109 6.43 6.63 5.98
C HIS A 109 7.00 6.04 4.70
N ALA A 110 8.12 6.57 4.20
CA ALA A 110 8.91 5.87 3.20
C ALA A 110 9.53 4.62 3.83
N LEU A 111 9.46 3.49 3.12
CA LEU A 111 10.06 2.25 3.59
C LEU A 111 11.58 2.39 3.62
N LYS A 112 12.20 1.95 4.72
CA LYS A 112 13.65 1.95 4.86
C LYS A 112 14.29 0.84 4.06
N GLY A 113 15.36 1.15 3.35
CA GLY A 113 16.16 0.24 2.54
C GLY A 113 16.72 0.93 1.30
N SER A 114 17.69 0.30 0.67
CA SER A 114 18.39 0.84 -0.50
C SER A 114 18.83 -0.27 -1.46
N GLY A 115 19.28 0.15 -2.64
CA GLY A 115 19.80 -0.74 -3.67
C GLY A 115 18.74 -1.17 -4.68
N SER A 116 19.19 -1.68 -5.82
CA SER A 116 18.34 -2.07 -6.95
C SER A 116 17.29 -3.11 -6.54
N SER A 117 17.70 -4.13 -5.82
CA SER A 117 16.82 -5.21 -5.36
C SER A 117 15.65 -4.72 -4.50
N PHE A 118 15.88 -3.70 -3.67
CA PHE A 118 14.86 -3.05 -2.86
C PHE A 118 13.93 -2.20 -3.72
N ASN A 119 14.47 -1.40 -4.63
CA ASN A 119 13.70 -0.51 -5.50
C ASN A 119 12.85 -1.30 -6.51
N ASP A 120 13.36 -2.35 -7.11
CA ASP A 120 12.68 -3.17 -8.12
C ASP A 120 11.44 -3.91 -7.56
N ARG A 121 11.36 -4.07 -6.23
CA ARG A 121 10.25 -4.76 -5.57
C ARG A 121 9.13 -3.86 -5.11
N GLN A 122 9.26 -2.55 -5.33
CA GLN A 122 8.28 -1.54 -4.94
C GLN A 122 7.66 -0.87 -6.15
N TRP A 123 6.36 -0.70 -6.11
CA TRP A 123 5.61 0.20 -6.96
C TRP A 123 4.98 1.27 -6.10
N LEU A 124 5.57 2.46 -6.11
CA LEU A 124 5.20 3.53 -5.20
C LEU A 124 4.00 4.32 -5.75
N LEU A 125 2.98 4.51 -4.93
CA LEU A 125 1.83 5.35 -5.20
C LEU A 125 1.78 6.50 -4.19
N ALA A 126 1.95 7.73 -4.66
CA ALA A 126 1.79 8.92 -3.85
C ALA A 126 0.33 9.36 -3.87
N PHE A 127 -0.31 9.37 -2.72
CA PHE A 127 -1.64 9.93 -2.53
C PHE A 127 -1.55 11.43 -2.32
N SER A 128 -2.46 12.21 -2.93
CA SER A 128 -2.54 13.64 -2.73
C SER A 128 -3.03 13.97 -1.32
N ASP A 129 -2.79 15.19 -0.89
CA ASP A 129 -3.29 15.78 0.35
C ASP A 129 -4.66 16.46 0.19
N PHE A 130 -5.38 16.17 -0.92
CA PHE A 130 -6.70 16.72 -1.17
C PHE A 130 -7.66 16.34 -0.05
N TYR A 131 -7.71 15.04 0.31
CA TYR A 131 -8.38 14.62 1.53
C TYR A 131 -7.40 14.63 2.71
N ASN A 132 -7.86 15.19 3.81
CA ASN A 132 -7.08 15.42 5.02
C ASN A 132 -8.04 15.53 6.24
N ASP A 133 -7.54 16.00 7.38
CA ASP A 133 -8.32 16.14 8.61
C ASP A 133 -9.46 17.16 8.50
N SER A 134 -9.29 18.19 7.67
CA SER A 134 -10.28 19.27 7.48
C SER A 134 -11.22 19.04 6.30
N HIS A 135 -10.88 18.11 5.40
CA HIS A 135 -11.65 17.81 4.20
C HIS A 135 -11.64 16.30 3.93
N LYS A 136 -12.75 15.65 4.18
CA LYS A 136 -12.91 14.20 4.09
C LYS A 136 -13.76 13.81 2.89
N PRO A 137 -13.64 12.58 2.35
CA PRO A 137 -14.52 12.11 1.28
C PRO A 137 -16.01 12.26 1.59
N VAL A 138 -16.41 12.07 2.83
CA VAL A 138 -17.83 12.23 3.23
C VAL A 138 -18.35 13.66 3.03
N ASP A 139 -17.47 14.66 3.09
CA ASP A 139 -17.87 16.06 2.89
C ASP A 139 -18.26 16.34 1.42
N ASP A 140 -17.64 15.62 0.47
CA ASP A 140 -17.95 15.74 -0.96
C ASP A 140 -19.06 14.80 -1.41
N PHE A 141 -19.12 13.59 -0.86
CA PHE A 141 -20.02 12.54 -1.35
C PHE A 141 -21.25 12.33 -0.46
N GLY A 142 -21.28 12.92 0.73
CA GLY A 142 -22.42 12.86 1.66
C GLY A 142 -22.65 11.48 2.28
N THR A 143 -21.86 10.46 1.94
CA THR A 143 -21.99 9.08 2.42
C THR A 143 -20.62 8.49 2.80
N LEU A 144 -20.61 7.57 3.74
CA LEU A 144 -19.42 6.79 4.06
C LEU A 144 -19.17 5.75 2.99
N PHE A 145 -17.93 5.69 2.50
CA PHE A 145 -17.54 4.76 1.46
C PHE A 145 -17.77 3.31 1.91
N PHE A 146 -18.28 2.54 0.98
CA PHE A 146 -18.60 1.12 1.04
C PHE A 146 -19.75 0.77 1.98
N SER A 147 -19.73 1.27 3.23
CA SER A 147 -20.71 0.90 4.26
C SER A 147 -22.10 1.47 4.03
N GLU A 148 -22.21 2.65 3.40
CA GLU A 148 -23.48 3.35 3.12
C GLU A 148 -23.79 3.39 1.62
N TRP A 149 -23.00 2.70 0.81
CA TRP A 149 -23.20 2.67 -0.64
C TRP A 149 -24.35 1.75 -1.01
N ASP A 150 -25.25 2.25 -1.84
CA ASP A 150 -26.27 1.52 -2.56
C ASP A 150 -25.75 1.06 -3.95
N PHE A 151 -26.69 0.79 -4.86
CA PHE A 151 -26.38 0.29 -6.19
C PHE A 151 -25.55 1.29 -7.04
N ASP A 152 -25.86 2.58 -7.00
CA ASP A 152 -25.28 3.56 -7.93
C ASP A 152 -23.79 3.80 -7.68
N PRO A 153 -23.30 4.09 -6.46
CA PRO A 153 -21.85 4.19 -6.20
C PRO A 153 -21.09 2.91 -6.53
N TRP A 154 -21.66 1.74 -6.25
CA TRP A 154 -21.03 0.48 -6.64
C TRP A 154 -20.95 0.31 -8.15
N ASN A 155 -21.98 0.66 -8.90
CA ASN A 155 -21.98 0.60 -10.35
C ASN A 155 -20.93 1.53 -10.96
N LEU A 156 -20.81 2.77 -10.47
CA LEU A 156 -19.74 3.69 -10.87
C LEU A 156 -18.35 3.14 -10.57
N THR A 157 -18.18 2.52 -9.41
CA THR A 157 -16.92 1.91 -9.00
C THR A 157 -16.54 0.74 -9.91
N TRP A 158 -17.49 -0.14 -10.25
CA TRP A 158 -17.25 -1.24 -11.19
C TRP A 158 -16.88 -0.73 -12.60
N ASN A 159 -17.53 0.34 -13.08
CA ASN A 159 -17.17 0.97 -14.34
C ASN A 159 -15.75 1.56 -14.31
N LEU A 160 -15.37 2.22 -13.21
CA LEU A 160 -14.00 2.72 -13.02
C LEU A 160 -12.98 1.58 -13.07
N LEU A 161 -13.23 0.49 -12.33
CA LEU A 161 -12.33 -0.67 -12.32
C LEU A 161 -12.23 -1.34 -13.70
N ALA A 162 -13.35 -1.44 -14.44
CA ALA A 162 -13.34 -1.95 -15.81
C ALA A 162 -12.48 -1.08 -16.73
N ASN A 163 -12.59 0.25 -16.63
CA ASN A 163 -11.75 1.18 -17.39
C ASN A 163 -10.26 1.03 -17.01
N CYS A 164 -9.93 0.88 -15.71
CA CYS A 164 -8.57 0.60 -15.27
C CYS A 164 -8.02 -0.70 -15.89
N ILE A 165 -8.82 -1.75 -15.94
CA ILE A 165 -8.45 -3.03 -16.57
C ILE A 165 -8.20 -2.84 -18.08
N GLN A 166 -9.06 -2.09 -18.79
CA GLN A 166 -8.88 -1.80 -20.21
C GLN A 166 -7.58 -1.04 -20.47
N LEU A 167 -7.29 -0.01 -19.66
CA LEU A 167 -6.03 0.75 -19.74
C LEU A 167 -4.82 -0.17 -19.52
N TYR A 168 -4.89 -1.02 -18.52
CA TYR A 168 -3.83 -1.99 -18.22
C TYR A 168 -3.61 -2.97 -19.38
N LEU A 169 -4.68 -3.49 -19.97
CA LEU A 169 -4.58 -4.41 -21.13
C LEU A 169 -4.00 -3.73 -22.36
N GLN A 170 -4.22 -2.43 -22.53
CA GLN A 170 -3.73 -1.67 -23.66
C GLN A 170 -2.28 -1.18 -23.48
N PHE A 171 -1.92 -0.71 -22.28
CA PHE A 171 -0.67 0.01 -22.02
C PHE A 171 0.25 -0.69 -21.01
N GLY A 172 -0.20 -1.78 -20.38
CA GLY A 172 0.50 -2.39 -19.26
C GLY A 172 0.41 -1.54 -18.00
N VAL A 173 1.41 -1.70 -17.11
CA VAL A 173 1.48 -0.91 -15.88
C VAL A 173 1.96 0.50 -16.20
N ILE A 174 1.13 1.50 -15.93
CA ILE A 174 1.45 2.92 -16.15
C ILE A 174 2.24 3.42 -14.92
N GLN A 175 3.43 3.93 -15.16
CA GLN A 175 4.30 4.43 -14.08
C GLN A 175 3.72 5.73 -13.48
N ALA A 176 3.62 5.76 -12.15
CA ALA A 176 3.26 6.98 -11.46
C ALA A 176 4.40 8.01 -11.54
N PRO A 177 4.10 9.34 -11.54
CA PRO A 177 5.13 10.38 -11.50
C PRO A 177 6.04 10.22 -10.28
N GLY A 178 7.35 10.02 -10.49
CA GLY A 178 8.31 9.66 -9.45
C GLY A 178 8.90 10.83 -8.65
N GLU A 179 8.93 12.05 -9.21
CA GLU A 179 9.66 13.19 -8.66
C GLU A 179 9.34 13.50 -7.20
N ARG A 180 8.06 13.48 -6.81
CA ARG A 180 7.65 13.74 -5.43
C ARG A 180 8.07 12.66 -4.44
N LEU A 181 8.22 11.42 -4.91
CA LEU A 181 8.57 10.27 -4.08
C LEU A 181 10.06 10.24 -3.76
N GLU A 182 10.91 10.62 -4.72
CA GLU A 182 12.36 10.75 -4.51
C GLU A 182 12.68 11.89 -3.53
N GLN A 183 12.06 13.05 -3.72
CA GLN A 183 12.19 14.18 -2.79
C GLN A 183 11.74 13.79 -1.38
N ARG A 184 10.67 13.01 -1.25
CA ARG A 184 10.19 12.55 0.04
C ARG A 184 11.16 11.57 0.73
N LYS A 185 11.73 10.62 0.00
CA LYS A 185 12.78 9.75 0.54
C LYS A 185 13.95 10.56 1.04
N LEU A 186 14.40 11.53 0.25
CA LEU A 186 15.49 12.41 0.60
C LEU A 186 15.18 13.19 1.89
N ARG A 187 14.00 13.79 2.01
CA ARG A 187 13.56 14.52 3.21
C ARG A 187 13.50 13.64 4.45
N GLN A 188 13.01 12.41 4.31
CA GLN A 188 12.95 11.46 5.41
C GLN A 188 14.33 11.00 5.89
N GLU A 189 15.30 10.87 4.97
CA GLU A 189 16.65 10.41 5.28
C GLU A 189 17.55 11.53 5.81
N MET A 190 17.44 12.73 5.25
CA MET A 190 18.32 13.85 5.53
C MET A 190 17.74 14.86 6.55
N GLY A 191 16.43 14.82 6.79
CA GLY A 191 15.71 15.79 7.60
C GLY A 191 15.42 17.09 6.85
N GLU A 192 14.32 17.73 7.19
CA GLU A 192 13.83 18.96 6.54
C GLU A 192 14.84 20.11 6.61
N THR A 193 15.54 20.25 7.74
CA THR A 193 16.50 21.32 7.99
C THR A 193 17.67 21.31 7.00
N LEU A 194 18.19 20.11 6.67
CA LEU A 194 19.31 20.00 5.74
C LEU A 194 18.87 20.26 4.30
N ILE A 195 17.67 19.86 3.92
CA ILE A 195 17.14 20.11 2.59
C ILE A 195 16.83 21.59 2.40
N SER A 196 16.15 22.22 3.38
CA SER A 196 15.88 23.65 3.34
C SER A 196 17.17 24.46 3.24
N TRP A 197 18.21 24.03 3.95
CA TRP A 197 19.54 24.64 3.82
C TRP A 197 20.13 24.44 2.42
N ALA A 198 20.03 23.24 1.85
CA ALA A 198 20.56 22.97 0.51
C ALA A 198 19.80 23.77 -0.58
N ASP A 199 18.48 23.87 -0.48
CA ASP A 199 17.64 24.65 -1.41
C ASP A 199 17.91 26.17 -1.31
N GLU A 200 18.42 26.66 -0.15
CA GLU A 200 18.74 28.07 0.07
C GLU A 200 20.16 28.45 -0.41
N TYR A 201 21.13 27.51 -0.33
CA TYR A 201 22.55 27.82 -0.50
C TYR A 201 23.23 27.09 -1.68
N LEU A 202 22.54 26.20 -2.39
CA LEU A 202 23.05 25.48 -3.58
C LEU A 202 22.24 25.78 -4.83
#